data_9927e192ec4e1057340a27e24787156d
#
_entry.id   9927e192ec4e1057340a27e24787156d
#
_cell.length_a   1.000
_cell.length_b   1.000
_cell.length_c   1.000
_cell.angle_alpha   90.00
_cell.angle_beta   90.00
_cell.angle_gamma   90.00
#
_symmetry.space_group_name_H-M   'P 1'
#
loop_
_entity.id
_entity.type
_entity.pdbx_description
1 polymer ?
#
loop_
_entity_poly.entity_id
_entity_poly.type
_entity_poly.pdbx_seq_one_letter_code
_entity_poly.pdbx_strand_id
1 'polypeptide(L)'
;DETPERMPLPITLAHRITRRLAAVRKNGELSYLRPDGKAQVTVEYENGKPVRVNTVVLSTQHDEDADPLTLRRDMIERVIKPCIPAEMLDAETKYYINPTGRFVLGGPAADTGLTGRKIIVDTYGGYARHGGGAFSGKDATKVDRSAAYMARNIAKTIVEAGAAHRCEIQLSYAIGVARPVSIYVETAGTNTIPEAEIFRWIERNYDCLLYTSPSPRDRG
;
A
#
# COMPACT_ATOMS: atom_id res chain seq x y z
N ASP A 1 -11.56 2.03 7.98
CA ASP A 1 -11.72 1.00 9.02
C ASP A 1 -11.91 -0.42 8.44
N GLU A 2 -11.67 -0.62 7.15
CA GLU A 2 -11.89 -1.88 6.42
C GLU A 2 -10.98 -3.02 6.88
N THR A 3 -9.86 -2.70 7.50
CA THR A 3 -8.87 -3.68 7.97
C THR A 3 -8.43 -3.38 9.39
N PRO A 4 -7.93 -4.38 10.14
CA PRO A 4 -7.40 -4.13 11.48
C PRO A 4 -6.28 -3.09 11.52
N GLU A 5 -5.49 -3.04 10.45
CA GLU A 5 -4.37 -2.10 10.30
C GLU A 5 -4.82 -0.70 9.91
N ARG A 6 -6.11 -0.45 9.69
CA ARG A 6 -6.67 0.80 9.16
C ARG A 6 -6.05 1.18 7.81
N MET A 7 -5.81 0.19 6.99
CA MET A 7 -5.35 0.32 5.61
C MET A 7 -6.48 0.01 4.64
N PRO A 8 -6.51 0.60 3.45
CA PRO A 8 -7.44 0.19 2.40
C PRO A 8 -7.31 -1.30 2.07
N LEU A 9 -8.45 -1.97 1.92
CA LEU A 9 -8.50 -3.42 1.72
C LEU A 9 -7.75 -3.89 0.46
N PRO A 10 -7.86 -3.23 -0.72
CA PRO A 10 -7.21 -3.74 -1.93
C PRO A 10 -5.69 -3.88 -1.78
N ILE A 11 -5.00 -2.83 -1.29
CA ILE A 11 -3.55 -2.88 -1.10
C ILE A 11 -3.15 -3.84 0.02
N THR A 12 -3.96 -3.97 1.07
CA THR A 12 -3.73 -4.93 2.15
C THR A 12 -3.77 -6.37 1.62
N LEU A 13 -4.73 -6.70 0.78
CA LEU A 13 -4.81 -8.02 0.15
C LEU A 13 -3.63 -8.27 -0.80
N ALA A 14 -3.27 -7.29 -1.62
CA ALA A 14 -2.10 -7.39 -2.50
C ALA A 14 -0.79 -7.63 -1.70
N HIS A 15 -0.60 -6.95 -0.58
CA HIS A 15 0.54 -7.17 0.32
C HIS A 15 0.52 -8.55 0.98
N ARG A 16 -0.67 -9.05 1.39
CA ARG A 16 -0.80 -10.40 1.95
C ARG A 16 -0.43 -11.46 0.92
N ILE A 17 -0.89 -11.31 -0.33
CA ILE A 17 -0.57 -12.24 -1.43
C ILE A 17 0.94 -12.24 -1.71
N THR A 18 1.59 -11.09 -1.85
CA THR A 18 3.04 -11.03 -2.12
C THR A 18 3.86 -11.57 -0.94
N ARG A 19 3.42 -11.34 0.29
CA ARG A 19 4.06 -11.93 1.48
C ARG A 19 3.91 -13.45 1.50
N ARG A 20 2.72 -13.98 1.19
CA ARG A 20 2.47 -15.43 1.10
C ARG A 20 3.29 -16.06 -0.04
N LEU A 21 3.35 -15.39 -1.22
CA LEU A 21 4.18 -15.82 -2.34
C LEU A 21 5.65 -15.99 -1.92
N ALA A 22 6.20 -15.01 -1.21
CA ALA A 22 7.56 -15.08 -0.69
C ALA A 22 7.72 -16.20 0.35
N ALA A 23 6.72 -16.45 1.20
CA ALA A 23 6.75 -17.49 2.21
C ALA A 23 6.80 -18.89 1.61
N VAL A 24 5.88 -19.20 0.66
CA VAL A 24 5.82 -20.54 0.02
C VAL A 24 7.08 -20.86 -0.80
N ARG A 25 7.74 -19.84 -1.33
CA ARG A 25 9.04 -19.97 -1.99
C ARG A 25 10.15 -20.26 -0.99
N LYS A 26 10.24 -19.48 0.09
CA LYS A 26 11.33 -19.55 1.06
C LYS A 26 11.30 -20.81 1.91
N ASN A 27 10.11 -21.34 2.23
CA ASN A 27 9.97 -22.58 3.00
C ASN A 27 10.02 -23.85 2.12
N GLY A 28 10.18 -23.70 0.80
CA GLY A 28 10.27 -24.83 -0.14
C GLY A 28 8.95 -25.49 -0.51
N GLU A 29 7.82 -24.93 -0.08
CA GLU A 29 6.48 -25.44 -0.39
C GLU A 29 6.21 -25.43 -1.90
N LEU A 30 6.71 -24.40 -2.62
CA LEU A 30 6.69 -24.26 -4.06
C LEU A 30 8.10 -23.94 -4.57
N SER A 31 8.94 -24.96 -4.69
CA SER A 31 10.38 -24.85 -4.96
C SER A 31 10.72 -24.24 -6.33
N TYR A 32 9.81 -24.33 -7.29
CA TYR A 32 9.99 -23.78 -8.64
C TYR A 32 9.78 -22.27 -8.73
N LEU A 33 9.36 -21.60 -7.65
CA LEU A 33 9.19 -20.15 -7.62
C LEU A 33 10.52 -19.43 -7.48
N ARG A 34 10.63 -18.25 -8.13
CA ARG A 34 11.78 -17.35 -8.06
C ARG A 34 11.37 -16.00 -7.43
N PRO A 35 12.32 -15.14 -7.04
CA PRO A 35 12.04 -14.00 -6.15
C PRO A 35 11.13 -12.92 -6.72
N ASP A 36 11.13 -12.69 -8.03
CA ASP A 36 10.39 -11.58 -8.64
C ASP A 36 8.89 -11.90 -8.70
N GLY A 37 8.08 -10.93 -8.31
CA GLY A 37 6.62 -11.08 -8.33
C GLY A 37 5.90 -9.80 -7.98
N LYS A 38 4.66 -9.71 -8.45
CA LYS A 38 3.77 -8.59 -8.20
C LYS A 38 2.33 -9.06 -8.12
N ALA A 39 1.53 -8.37 -7.29
CA ALA A 39 0.10 -8.64 -7.14
C ALA A 39 -0.71 -7.36 -7.27
N GLN A 40 -1.91 -7.49 -7.82
CA GLN A 40 -2.93 -6.47 -7.85
C GLN A 40 -4.26 -7.10 -7.48
N VAL A 41 -5.06 -6.38 -6.68
CA VAL A 41 -6.39 -6.84 -6.26
C VAL A 41 -7.40 -5.75 -6.55
N THR A 42 -8.48 -6.11 -7.22
CA THR A 42 -9.63 -5.26 -7.47
C THR A 42 -10.78 -5.70 -6.58
N VAL A 43 -11.24 -4.80 -5.72
CA VAL A 43 -12.35 -5.01 -4.79
C VAL A 43 -13.56 -4.23 -5.29
N GLU A 44 -14.71 -4.86 -5.27
CA GLU A 44 -15.99 -4.24 -5.56
C GLU A 44 -16.58 -3.64 -4.27
N TYR A 45 -17.09 -2.42 -4.39
CA TYR A 45 -17.67 -1.67 -3.27
C TYR A 45 -19.12 -1.30 -3.54
N GLU A 46 -19.97 -1.49 -2.55
CA GLU A 46 -21.35 -0.99 -2.54
C GLU A 46 -21.55 -0.03 -1.36
N ASN A 47 -22.03 1.17 -1.64
CA ASN A 47 -22.23 2.20 -0.61
C ASN A 47 -21.00 2.43 0.28
N GLY A 48 -19.80 2.38 -0.32
CA GLY A 48 -18.52 2.58 0.37
C GLY A 48 -18.01 1.39 1.19
N LYS A 49 -18.71 0.24 1.16
CA LYS A 49 -18.30 -0.99 1.84
C LYS A 49 -17.80 -2.03 0.84
N PRO A 50 -16.69 -2.74 1.14
CA PRO A 50 -16.21 -3.79 0.27
C PRO A 50 -17.17 -4.99 0.32
N VAL A 51 -17.55 -5.52 -0.85
CA VAL A 51 -18.51 -6.65 -0.97
C VAL A 51 -17.86 -7.91 -1.50
N ARG A 52 -16.98 -7.82 -2.50
CA ARG A 52 -16.29 -8.96 -3.09
C ARG A 52 -14.98 -8.60 -3.78
N VAL A 53 -14.14 -9.59 -3.99
CA VAL A 53 -12.96 -9.45 -4.84
C VAL A 53 -13.36 -9.80 -6.28
N ASN A 54 -13.33 -8.79 -7.14
CA ASN A 54 -13.65 -8.94 -8.55
C ASN A 54 -12.52 -9.62 -9.33
N THR A 55 -11.27 -9.15 -9.12
CA THR A 55 -10.13 -9.61 -9.92
C THR A 55 -8.85 -9.65 -9.08
N VAL A 56 -8.08 -10.71 -9.26
CA VAL A 56 -6.71 -10.83 -8.76
C VAL A 56 -5.76 -11.03 -9.93
N VAL A 57 -4.75 -10.17 -10.04
CA VAL A 57 -3.63 -10.35 -10.97
C VAL A 57 -2.41 -10.71 -10.15
N LEU A 58 -1.76 -11.82 -10.48
CA LEU A 58 -0.53 -12.27 -9.85
C LEU A 58 0.49 -12.66 -10.93
N SER A 59 1.61 -11.95 -10.95
CA SER A 59 2.77 -12.34 -11.75
C SER A 59 3.86 -12.85 -10.83
N THR A 60 4.45 -13.99 -11.15
CA THR A 60 5.53 -14.58 -10.36
C THR A 60 6.57 -15.22 -11.27
N GLN A 61 7.82 -14.94 -10.98
CA GLN A 61 8.96 -15.58 -11.62
C GLN A 61 9.03 -17.07 -11.22
N HIS A 62 9.38 -17.93 -12.15
CA HIS A 62 9.43 -19.38 -11.96
C HIS A 62 10.56 -20.02 -12.77
N ASP A 63 10.88 -21.26 -12.47
CA ASP A 63 11.83 -22.07 -13.23
C ASP A 63 11.33 -22.34 -14.66
N GLU A 64 12.27 -22.63 -15.55
CA GLU A 64 11.97 -22.81 -16.96
C GLU A 64 11.10 -24.03 -17.23
N ASP A 65 11.23 -25.08 -16.43
CA ASP A 65 10.52 -26.35 -16.52
C ASP A 65 9.18 -26.38 -15.76
N ALA A 66 8.81 -25.27 -15.10
CA ALA A 66 7.54 -25.18 -14.36
C ALA A 66 6.33 -25.31 -15.31
N ASP A 67 5.46 -26.30 -15.04
CA ASP A 67 4.23 -26.48 -15.81
C ASP A 67 3.23 -25.33 -15.57
N PRO A 68 2.78 -24.63 -16.63
CA PRO A 68 1.90 -23.46 -16.48
C PRO A 68 0.55 -23.76 -15.82
N LEU A 69 -0.01 -24.95 -16.02
CA LEU A 69 -1.31 -25.32 -15.44
C LEU A 69 -1.17 -25.60 -13.94
N THR A 70 -0.11 -26.29 -13.55
CA THR A 70 0.24 -26.53 -12.15
C THR A 70 0.54 -25.21 -11.45
N LEU A 71 1.35 -24.33 -12.04
CA LEU A 71 1.65 -23.01 -11.52
C LEU A 71 0.37 -22.21 -11.31
N ARG A 72 -0.52 -22.15 -12.30
CA ARG A 72 -1.79 -21.45 -12.18
C ARG A 72 -2.63 -21.97 -11.01
N ARG A 73 -2.80 -23.27 -10.91
CA ARG A 73 -3.55 -23.91 -9.81
C ARG A 73 -2.94 -23.59 -8.46
N ASP A 74 -1.63 -23.74 -8.32
CA ASP A 74 -0.92 -23.53 -7.06
C ASP A 74 -0.96 -22.05 -6.63
N MET A 75 -0.88 -21.11 -7.56
CA MET A 75 -1.05 -19.68 -7.25
C MET A 75 -2.45 -19.38 -6.73
N ILE A 76 -3.48 -19.96 -7.33
CA ILE A 76 -4.86 -19.72 -6.86
C ILE A 76 -5.08 -20.37 -5.50
N GLU A 77 -4.80 -21.70 -5.38
CA GLU A 77 -5.19 -22.47 -4.21
C GLU A 77 -4.27 -22.26 -3.00
N ARG A 78 -2.97 -22.06 -3.22
CA ARG A 78 -1.97 -22.04 -2.14
C ARG A 78 -1.45 -20.65 -1.82
N VAL A 79 -1.64 -19.67 -2.72
CA VAL A 79 -1.15 -18.29 -2.52
C VAL A 79 -2.29 -17.30 -2.38
N ILE A 80 -3.24 -17.26 -3.32
CA ILE A 80 -4.30 -16.24 -3.34
C ILE A 80 -5.40 -16.54 -2.33
N LYS A 81 -6.07 -17.69 -2.45
CA LYS A 81 -7.22 -18.05 -1.60
C LYS A 81 -6.91 -17.99 -0.09
N PRO A 82 -5.74 -18.42 0.40
CA PRO A 82 -5.42 -18.31 1.84
C PRO A 82 -5.27 -16.87 2.35
N CYS A 83 -5.13 -15.88 1.46
CA CYS A 83 -4.93 -14.46 1.80
C CYS A 83 -6.21 -13.64 1.79
N ILE A 84 -7.28 -14.15 1.18
CA ILE A 84 -8.55 -13.45 0.99
C ILE A 84 -9.64 -14.17 1.76
N PRO A 85 -10.49 -13.47 2.53
CA PRO A 85 -11.63 -14.09 3.18
C PRO A 85 -12.52 -14.83 2.18
N ALA A 86 -12.91 -16.06 2.51
CA ALA A 86 -13.63 -16.94 1.58
C ALA A 86 -14.96 -16.34 1.10
N GLU A 87 -15.64 -15.60 1.96
CA GLU A 87 -16.88 -14.88 1.68
C GLU A 87 -16.74 -13.75 0.66
N MET A 88 -15.50 -13.31 0.39
CA MET A 88 -15.20 -12.29 -0.63
C MET A 88 -14.87 -12.89 -2.00
N LEU A 89 -14.80 -14.20 -2.09
CA LEU A 89 -14.51 -14.93 -3.34
C LEU A 89 -15.76 -15.68 -3.82
N ASP A 90 -16.03 -15.62 -5.11
CA ASP A 90 -17.14 -16.30 -5.75
C ASP A 90 -16.75 -16.90 -7.13
N ALA A 91 -17.73 -17.48 -7.82
CA ALA A 91 -17.52 -18.09 -9.13
C ALA A 91 -17.15 -17.07 -10.23
N GLU A 92 -17.46 -15.80 -10.03
CA GLU A 92 -17.17 -14.72 -10.98
C GLU A 92 -15.82 -14.04 -10.71
N THR A 93 -15.15 -14.36 -9.60
CA THR A 93 -13.82 -13.84 -9.31
C THR A 93 -12.81 -14.25 -10.38
N LYS A 94 -12.17 -13.28 -10.99
CA LYS A 94 -11.22 -13.48 -12.09
C LYS A 94 -9.79 -13.60 -11.57
N TYR A 95 -9.08 -14.62 -12.04
CA TYR A 95 -7.67 -14.84 -11.68
C TYR A 95 -6.79 -14.76 -12.93
N TYR A 96 -5.93 -13.77 -13.00
CA TYR A 96 -4.92 -13.59 -14.04
C TYR A 96 -3.55 -13.94 -13.47
N ILE A 97 -3.07 -15.15 -13.77
CA ILE A 97 -1.77 -15.64 -13.31
C ILE A 97 -0.82 -15.63 -14.51
N ASN A 98 0.29 -14.88 -14.40
CA ASN A 98 1.26 -14.67 -15.47
C ASN A 98 0.56 -14.41 -16.83
N PRO A 99 -0.31 -13.38 -16.95
CA PRO A 99 -1.14 -13.19 -18.12
C PRO A 99 -0.36 -12.94 -19.42
N THR A 100 0.91 -12.54 -19.31
CA THR A 100 1.82 -12.38 -20.47
C THR A 100 2.57 -13.65 -20.84
N GLY A 101 2.30 -14.78 -20.16
CA GLY A 101 2.94 -16.05 -20.41
C GLY A 101 4.07 -16.36 -19.44
N ARG A 102 5.12 -17.03 -19.92
CA ARG A 102 6.27 -17.46 -19.08
C ARG A 102 7.02 -16.29 -18.47
N PHE A 103 7.36 -16.41 -17.20
CA PHE A 103 8.12 -15.41 -16.46
C PHE A 103 9.35 -16.07 -15.82
N VAL A 104 10.32 -16.43 -16.66
CA VAL A 104 11.56 -17.10 -16.26
C VAL A 104 12.67 -16.08 -15.96
N LEU A 105 12.83 -15.08 -16.79
CA LEU A 105 13.79 -13.99 -16.57
C LEU A 105 13.14 -12.90 -15.74
N GLY A 106 13.71 -12.60 -14.58
CA GLY A 106 13.22 -11.61 -13.63
C GLY A 106 14.33 -10.94 -12.82
N GLY A 107 13.94 -10.05 -11.93
CA GLY A 107 14.87 -9.29 -11.09
C GLY A 107 15.76 -8.33 -11.89
N PRO A 108 16.96 -7.99 -11.38
CA PRO A 108 17.84 -7.00 -12.02
C PRO A 108 18.29 -7.36 -13.45
N ALA A 109 18.28 -8.64 -13.80
CA ALA A 109 18.62 -9.08 -15.15
C ALA A 109 17.55 -8.73 -16.20
N ALA A 110 16.28 -8.61 -15.77
CA ALA A 110 15.18 -8.21 -16.64
C ALA A 110 14.91 -6.70 -16.56
N ASP A 111 14.92 -6.15 -15.33
CA ASP A 111 14.70 -4.75 -15.04
C ASP A 111 15.51 -4.34 -13.80
N THR A 112 16.51 -3.49 -13.98
CA THR A 112 17.38 -3.08 -12.88
C THR A 112 16.67 -2.36 -11.75
N GLY A 113 15.53 -1.72 -12.06
CA GLY A 113 14.79 -0.90 -11.11
C GLY A 113 15.56 0.38 -10.71
N LEU A 114 14.88 1.27 -10.03
CA LEU A 114 15.48 2.45 -9.42
C LEU A 114 14.84 2.72 -8.06
N THR A 115 15.64 3.14 -7.09
CA THR A 115 15.16 3.61 -5.79
C THR A 115 14.17 4.77 -5.98
N GLY A 116 13.03 4.71 -5.28
CA GLY A 116 12.01 5.76 -5.37
C GLY A 116 11.08 5.67 -6.59
N ARG A 117 11.12 4.57 -7.36
CA ARG A 117 10.22 4.34 -8.51
C ARG A 117 9.06 3.39 -8.19
N LYS A 118 8.81 3.07 -6.92
CA LYS A 118 7.71 2.23 -6.43
C LYS A 118 6.87 2.94 -5.34
N ILE A 119 6.71 4.26 -5.47
CA ILE A 119 6.10 5.13 -4.45
C ILE A 119 4.63 4.79 -4.14
N ILE A 120 3.89 4.30 -5.12
CA ILE A 120 2.48 3.93 -4.95
C ILE A 120 2.35 2.58 -4.24
N VAL A 121 3.27 1.64 -4.48
CA VAL A 121 3.36 0.37 -3.74
C VAL A 121 3.74 0.62 -2.28
N ASP A 122 4.66 1.56 -2.03
CA ASP A 122 5.11 1.94 -0.68
C ASP A 122 4.00 2.62 0.16
N THR A 123 2.93 3.07 -0.48
CA THR A 123 1.84 3.80 0.16
C THR A 123 0.52 3.02 0.10
N TYR A 124 -0.42 3.41 -0.75
CA TYR A 124 -1.80 2.91 -0.70
C TYR A 124 -2.29 2.24 -1.99
N GLY A 125 -1.36 1.94 -2.92
CA GLY A 125 -1.72 1.24 -4.17
C GLY A 125 -2.62 2.05 -5.12
N GLY A 126 -2.61 3.38 -5.01
CA GLY A 126 -3.47 4.27 -5.80
C GLY A 126 -4.84 4.54 -5.18
N TYR A 127 -5.13 4.00 -3.99
CA TYR A 127 -6.40 4.25 -3.30
C TYR A 127 -6.52 5.68 -2.73
N ALA A 128 -5.42 6.25 -2.26
CA ALA A 128 -5.32 7.63 -1.77
C ALA A 128 -4.45 8.49 -2.70
N ARG A 129 -4.58 9.80 -2.57
CA ARG A 129 -3.72 10.77 -3.26
C ARG A 129 -2.27 10.62 -2.80
N HIS A 130 -1.35 11.02 -3.66
CA HIS A 130 0.09 10.93 -3.39
C HIS A 130 0.79 12.23 -3.80
N GLY A 131 1.69 12.73 -2.96
CA GLY A 131 2.45 13.96 -3.22
C GLY A 131 3.65 13.77 -4.17
N GLY A 132 3.97 12.53 -4.57
CA GLY A 132 5.06 12.21 -5.50
C GLY A 132 6.40 11.91 -4.84
N GLY A 133 6.54 12.10 -3.52
CA GLY A 133 7.79 11.89 -2.79
C GLY A 133 8.07 10.42 -2.48
N ALA A 134 9.29 9.95 -2.70
CA ALA A 134 9.74 8.63 -2.32
C ALA A 134 10.19 8.59 -0.85
N PHE A 135 10.05 7.42 -0.20
CA PHE A 135 10.54 7.20 1.17
C PHE A 135 11.98 6.69 1.21
N SER A 136 12.35 5.83 0.25
CA SER A 136 13.65 5.18 0.19
C SER A 136 14.81 6.18 0.18
N GLY A 137 15.82 5.93 1.01
CA GLY A 137 17.04 6.75 1.09
C GLY A 137 16.87 8.09 1.81
N LYS A 138 15.71 8.33 2.43
CA LYS A 138 15.41 9.59 3.16
C LYS A 138 15.38 9.35 4.67
N ASP A 139 15.96 10.27 5.41
CA ASP A 139 15.87 10.34 6.87
C ASP A 139 14.68 11.19 7.33
N ALA A 140 14.53 11.38 8.65
CA ALA A 140 13.40 12.09 9.25
C ALA A 140 13.38 13.60 8.92
N THR A 141 14.46 14.17 8.41
CA THR A 141 14.51 15.59 8.00
C THR A 141 13.85 15.85 6.65
N LYS A 142 13.54 14.78 5.91
CA LYS A 142 12.93 14.88 4.56
C LYS A 142 11.40 14.82 4.67
N VAL A 143 10.75 15.91 4.27
CA VAL A 143 9.30 16.10 4.35
C VAL A 143 8.51 14.99 3.66
N ASP A 144 8.95 14.53 2.50
CA ASP A 144 8.28 13.46 1.75
C ASP A 144 8.04 12.20 2.59
N ARG A 145 8.96 11.90 3.49
CA ARG A 145 8.85 10.73 4.37
C ARG A 145 8.22 11.08 5.71
N SER A 146 8.73 12.06 6.44
CA SER A 146 8.27 12.39 7.79
C SER A 146 6.84 12.95 7.80
N ALA A 147 6.47 13.80 6.85
CA ALA A 147 5.10 14.31 6.75
C ALA A 147 4.10 13.22 6.33
N ALA A 148 4.49 12.30 5.42
CA ALA A 148 3.65 11.17 5.05
C ALA A 148 3.39 10.24 6.24
N TYR A 149 4.39 9.99 7.09
CA TYR A 149 4.23 9.18 8.30
C TYR A 149 3.38 9.89 9.36
N MET A 150 3.54 11.20 9.52
CA MET A 150 2.70 12.00 10.41
C MET A 150 1.25 12.00 9.92
N ALA A 151 1.00 12.26 8.64
CA ALA A 151 -0.34 12.21 8.05
C ALA A 151 -0.98 10.82 8.23
N ARG A 152 -0.21 9.75 8.07
CA ARG A 152 -0.67 8.37 8.34
C ARG A 152 -1.05 8.18 9.80
N ASN A 153 -0.24 8.66 10.72
CA ASN A 153 -0.51 8.56 12.17
C ASN A 153 -1.81 9.30 12.53
N ILE A 154 -1.97 10.53 12.05
CA ILE A 154 -3.17 11.35 12.28
C ILE A 154 -4.42 10.64 11.73
N ALA A 155 -4.40 10.24 10.45
CA ALA A 155 -5.54 9.60 9.81
C ALA A 155 -5.94 8.29 10.51
N LYS A 156 -4.96 7.48 10.90
CA LYS A 156 -5.20 6.26 11.66
C LYS A 156 -5.85 6.54 13.01
N THR A 157 -5.36 7.51 13.76
CA THR A 157 -5.92 7.89 15.07
C THR A 157 -7.36 8.37 14.96
N ILE A 158 -7.69 9.16 13.93
CA ILE A 158 -9.07 9.63 13.67
C ILE A 158 -10.02 8.46 13.43
N VAL A 159 -9.60 7.50 12.61
CA VAL A 159 -10.41 6.31 12.31
C VAL A 159 -10.53 5.39 13.52
N GLU A 160 -9.45 5.17 14.28
CA GLU A 160 -9.48 4.37 15.51
C GLU A 160 -10.35 4.98 16.61
N ALA A 161 -10.41 6.30 16.68
CA ALA A 161 -11.30 7.01 17.60
C ALA A 161 -12.77 7.00 17.17
N GLY A 162 -13.09 6.46 15.98
CA GLY A 162 -14.45 6.43 15.43
C GLY A 162 -14.95 7.79 14.95
N ALA A 163 -14.06 8.79 14.79
CA ALA A 163 -14.45 10.11 14.30
C ALA A 163 -14.75 10.11 12.78
N ALA A 164 -14.26 9.13 12.05
CA ALA A 164 -14.60 8.85 10.65
C ALA A 164 -14.33 7.38 10.31
N HIS A 165 -15.02 6.82 9.31
CA HIS A 165 -14.72 5.47 8.78
C HIS A 165 -13.58 5.49 7.76
N ARG A 166 -13.41 6.62 7.07
CA ARG A 166 -12.32 6.88 6.11
C ARG A 166 -11.73 8.25 6.41
N CYS A 167 -10.41 8.35 6.32
CA CYS A 167 -9.73 9.63 6.53
C CYS A 167 -8.48 9.72 5.66
N GLU A 168 -8.39 10.80 4.89
CA GLU A 168 -7.18 11.19 4.16
C GLU A 168 -6.69 12.54 4.70
N ILE A 169 -5.40 12.61 5.01
CA ILE A 169 -4.74 13.82 5.51
C ILE A 169 -3.69 14.26 4.50
N GLN A 170 -3.70 15.54 4.16
CA GLN A 170 -2.65 16.18 3.38
C GLN A 170 -1.95 17.24 4.22
N LEU A 171 -0.63 17.17 4.26
CA LEU A 171 0.25 18.17 4.86
C LEU A 171 1.09 18.81 3.75
N SER A 172 1.06 20.13 3.63
CA SER A 172 1.82 20.86 2.62
C SER A 172 2.85 21.76 3.28
N TYR A 173 4.07 21.78 2.77
CA TYR A 173 5.18 22.57 3.30
C TYR A 173 5.82 23.44 2.25
N ALA A 174 6.39 24.56 2.65
CA ALA A 174 7.31 25.36 1.85
C ALA A 174 8.74 25.08 2.30
N ILE A 175 9.67 25.00 1.34
CA ILE A 175 11.09 24.79 1.65
C ILE A 175 11.59 25.94 2.55
N GLY A 176 12.30 25.58 3.62
CA GLY A 176 12.82 26.55 4.61
C GLY A 176 11.79 27.01 5.66
N VAL A 177 10.55 26.55 5.60
CA VAL A 177 9.51 26.84 6.59
C VAL A 177 9.15 25.58 7.35
N ALA A 178 9.37 25.59 8.66
CA ALA A 178 9.15 24.39 9.49
C ALA A 178 7.66 24.06 9.66
N ARG A 179 6.78 25.07 9.72
CA ARG A 179 5.34 24.85 9.83
C ARG A 179 4.71 24.45 8.51
N PRO A 180 3.74 23.53 8.50
CA PRO A 180 2.95 23.28 7.30
C PRO A 180 2.23 24.57 6.87
N VAL A 181 2.22 24.83 5.59
CA VAL A 181 1.45 25.96 5.03
C VAL A 181 -0.02 25.62 4.85
N SER A 182 -0.36 24.31 4.84
CA SER A 182 -1.73 23.82 4.78
C SER A 182 -1.86 22.43 5.40
N ILE A 183 -2.96 22.21 6.09
CA ILE A 183 -3.44 20.90 6.55
C ILE A 183 -4.83 20.71 5.92
N TYR A 184 -5.03 19.62 5.20
CA TYR A 184 -6.32 19.29 4.61
C TYR A 184 -6.80 17.94 5.13
N VAL A 185 -8.08 17.88 5.47
CA VAL A 185 -8.76 16.68 5.98
C VAL A 185 -9.88 16.33 5.00
N GLU A 186 -9.95 15.07 4.61
CA GLU A 186 -11.02 14.51 3.78
C GLU A 186 -11.52 13.22 4.41
N THR A 187 -12.81 13.14 4.69
CA THR A 187 -13.44 11.97 5.30
C THR A 187 -14.35 11.20 4.35
N ALA A 188 -14.50 11.67 3.12
CA ALA A 188 -15.42 11.12 2.12
C ALA A 188 -16.88 11.04 2.62
N GLY A 189 -17.30 11.99 3.46
CA GLY A 189 -18.64 12.03 4.05
C GLY A 189 -18.90 10.93 5.10
N THR A 190 -17.87 10.27 5.61
CA THR A 190 -18.00 9.19 6.61
C THR A 190 -17.73 9.65 8.04
N ASN A 191 -17.56 10.96 8.25
CA ASN A 191 -17.31 11.56 9.55
C ASN A 191 -18.54 11.45 10.47
N THR A 192 -18.28 11.17 11.74
CA THR A 192 -19.29 11.14 12.84
C THR A 192 -19.37 12.46 13.59
N ILE A 193 -18.35 13.31 13.43
CA ILE A 193 -18.27 14.69 13.95
C ILE A 193 -17.88 15.62 12.80
N PRO A 194 -18.16 16.94 12.88
CA PRO A 194 -17.82 17.88 11.81
C PRO A 194 -16.31 17.87 11.49
N GLU A 195 -15.95 17.88 10.21
CA GLU A 195 -14.54 17.93 9.77
C GLU A 195 -13.77 19.14 10.36
N ALA A 196 -14.45 20.25 10.56
CA ALA A 196 -13.87 21.42 11.24
C ALA A 196 -13.46 21.14 12.69
N GLU A 197 -14.10 20.19 13.37
CA GLU A 197 -13.69 19.76 14.72
C GLU A 197 -12.51 18.82 14.64
N ILE A 198 -12.50 17.91 13.68
CA ILE A 198 -11.34 17.05 13.39
C ILE A 198 -10.10 17.90 13.09
N PHE A 199 -10.24 18.93 12.25
CA PHE A 199 -9.17 19.85 11.92
C PHE A 199 -8.62 20.58 13.16
N ARG A 200 -9.51 21.17 13.98
CA ARG A 200 -9.10 21.84 15.24
C ARG A 200 -8.42 20.89 16.23
N TRP A 201 -8.86 19.62 16.25
CA TRP A 201 -8.22 18.60 17.09
C TRP A 201 -6.81 18.29 16.61
N ILE A 202 -6.59 18.21 15.29
CA ILE A 202 -5.26 17.99 14.70
C ILE A 202 -4.33 19.14 15.11
N GLU A 203 -4.76 20.39 14.93
CA GLU A 203 -3.93 21.57 15.27
C GLU A 203 -3.53 21.65 16.75
N ARG A 204 -4.38 21.15 17.64
CA ARG A 204 -4.12 21.16 19.09
C ARG A 204 -3.24 20.03 19.57
N ASN A 205 -3.28 18.87 18.90
CA ASN A 205 -2.67 17.65 19.42
C ASN A 205 -1.44 17.19 18.62
N TYR A 206 -1.25 17.71 17.43
CA TYR A 206 -0.10 17.36 16.59
C TYR A 206 0.73 18.58 16.26
N ASP A 207 1.98 18.53 16.71
CA ASP A 207 3.00 19.48 16.24
C ASP A 207 3.55 18.98 14.90
N CYS A 208 2.95 19.43 13.82
CA CYS A 208 3.37 19.07 12.47
C CYS A 208 4.62 19.85 11.99
N LEU A 209 5.45 20.34 12.92
CA LEU A 209 6.69 21.03 12.60
C LEU A 209 7.72 20.09 11.98
N LEU A 210 8.36 20.58 10.94
CA LEU A 210 9.49 19.92 10.32
C LEU A 210 10.79 20.41 10.93
N TYR A 211 11.41 19.61 11.79
CA TYR A 211 12.73 19.93 12.35
C TYR A 211 13.81 19.51 11.36
N THR A 212 14.48 20.50 10.76
CA THR A 212 15.62 20.25 9.87
C THR A 212 16.89 20.18 10.69
N SER A 213 17.62 19.06 10.64
CA SER A 213 19.04 19.08 11.02
C SER A 213 19.83 19.86 9.96
N PRO A 214 20.86 20.63 10.35
CA PRO A 214 21.75 21.23 9.35
C PRO A 214 22.29 20.16 8.42
N SER A 215 22.19 20.38 7.12
CA SER A 215 22.80 19.51 6.13
C SER A 215 24.31 19.42 6.39
N PRO A 216 25.00 18.30 6.13
CA PRO A 216 26.46 18.28 6.14
C PRO A 216 27.09 19.34 5.24
N ARG A 217 26.36 19.84 4.24
CA ARG A 217 26.78 20.94 3.37
C ARG A 217 26.71 22.34 4.05
N ASP A 218 25.87 22.44 5.10
CA ASP A 218 25.68 23.69 5.86
C ASP A 218 26.64 23.78 7.06
N ARG A 219 27.52 22.80 7.20
CA ARG A 219 28.59 22.73 8.21
C ARG A 219 29.94 23.14 7.61
N GLY A 220 29.93 24.08 6.65
CA GLY A 220 31.13 24.66 6.06
C GLY A 220 32.03 25.36 7.06
#